data_268dab1ac4748809e81081e9ee2094d7
#
_entry.id   268dab1ac4748809e81081e9ee2094d7
#
_cell.length_a   1.000
_cell.length_b   1.000
_cell.length_c   1.000
_cell.angle_alpha   90.00
_cell.angle_beta   90.00
_cell.angle_gamma   90.00
#
_symmetry.space_group_name_H-M   'P 1'
#
loop_
_entity.id
_entity.type
_entity.pdbx_description
1 polymer ?
#
loop_
_entity_poly.entity_id
_entity_poly.type
_entity_poly.pdbx_seq_one_letter_code
_entity_poly.pdbx_strand_id
1 'polypeptide(L)'
;MGLRNARLNFRQQEENYLMENVIFNELRMRGYSVDVGVVELSEKGRDGKYQRKYLEIDFVANQGNKRYYIQSAMEMASAEKIRQEKKSLQNVGDNFKKIIVVRDIIKPKCDEEGILTMSIYDFLEHTESLDW
;
A
#
# COMPACT_ATOMS: atom_id res chain seq x y z
N MET A 1 -19.00 -17.69 20.31
CA MET A 1 -18.42 -17.31 19.03
C MET A 1 -18.06 -15.82 18.90
N GLY A 2 -18.85 -14.91 19.41
CA GLY A 2 -18.66 -13.47 19.18
C GLY A 2 -17.40 -12.84 19.78
N LEU A 3 -17.08 -13.14 21.04
CA LEU A 3 -16.01 -12.45 21.76
C LEU A 3 -14.60 -12.76 21.22
N ARG A 4 -14.36 -14.01 20.85
CA ARG A 4 -13.05 -14.43 20.35
C ARG A 4 -12.76 -13.86 18.97
N ASN A 5 -13.73 -13.87 18.08
CA ASN A 5 -13.60 -13.30 16.73
C ASN A 5 -13.46 -11.78 16.77
N ALA A 6 -14.20 -11.12 17.67
CA ALA A 6 -14.09 -9.67 17.86
C ALA A 6 -12.69 -9.26 18.35
N ARG A 7 -12.09 -10.02 19.26
CA ARG A 7 -10.74 -9.77 19.76
C ARG A 7 -9.67 -9.97 18.68
N LEU A 8 -9.81 -11.00 17.85
CA LEU A 8 -8.89 -11.27 16.74
C LEU A 8 -8.95 -10.14 15.69
N ASN A 9 -10.15 -9.71 15.31
CA ASN A 9 -10.34 -8.61 14.37
C ASN A 9 -9.78 -7.29 14.92
N PHE A 10 -10.01 -7.01 16.19
CA PHE A 10 -9.48 -5.83 16.86
C PHE A 10 -7.95 -5.83 16.87
N ARG A 11 -7.33 -6.97 17.15
CA ARG A 11 -5.88 -7.12 17.16
C ARG A 11 -5.29 -6.92 15.76
N GLN A 12 -5.91 -7.44 14.72
CA GLN A 12 -5.47 -7.23 13.34
C GLN A 12 -5.55 -5.77 12.94
N GLN A 13 -6.61 -5.07 13.32
CA GLN A 13 -6.75 -3.64 13.06
C GLN A 13 -5.68 -2.82 13.77
N GLU A 14 -5.35 -3.17 15.01
CA GLU A 14 -4.27 -2.51 15.75
C GLU A 14 -2.92 -2.71 15.08
N GLU A 15 -2.62 -3.94 14.64
CA GLU A 15 -1.38 -4.25 13.94
C GLU A 15 -1.26 -3.50 12.63
N ASN A 16 -2.33 -3.41 11.84
CA ASN A 16 -2.38 -2.61 10.62
C ASN A 16 -2.10 -1.14 10.92
N TYR A 17 -2.74 -0.61 11.94
CA TYR A 17 -2.59 0.79 12.35
C TYR A 17 -1.15 1.09 12.78
N LEU A 18 -0.55 0.18 13.55
CA LEU A 18 0.85 0.31 13.99
C LEU A 18 1.80 0.29 12.80
N MET A 19 1.60 -0.61 11.87
CA MET A 19 2.41 -0.70 10.65
C MET A 19 2.32 0.58 9.83
N GLU A 20 1.12 1.08 9.62
CA GLU A 20 0.90 2.33 8.89
C GLU A 20 1.58 3.51 9.59
N ASN A 21 1.49 3.58 10.91
CA ASN A 21 2.17 4.63 11.69
C ASN A 21 3.68 4.55 11.55
N VAL A 22 4.25 3.35 11.58
CA VAL A 22 5.69 3.14 11.41
C VAL A 22 6.14 3.63 10.03
N ILE A 23 5.41 3.26 8.98
CA ILE A 23 5.72 3.71 7.61
C ILE A 23 5.61 5.23 7.50
N PHE A 24 4.53 5.81 8.01
CA PHE A 24 4.31 7.25 8.00
C PHE A 24 5.46 8.00 8.69
N ASN A 25 5.82 7.57 9.88
CA ASN A 25 6.88 8.22 10.66
C ASN A 25 8.23 8.13 9.96
N GLU A 26 8.55 6.96 9.40
CA GLU A 26 9.80 6.76 8.66
C GLU A 26 9.87 7.68 7.42
N LEU A 27 8.79 7.78 6.66
CA LEU A 27 8.73 8.67 5.49
C LEU A 27 8.94 10.13 5.91
N ARG A 28 8.29 10.55 6.99
CA ARG A 28 8.44 11.90 7.52
C ARG A 28 9.87 12.17 7.99
N MET A 29 10.49 11.22 8.65
CA MET A 29 11.88 11.33 9.10
C MET A 29 12.86 11.46 7.94
N ARG A 30 12.55 10.82 6.80
CA ARG A 30 13.34 10.94 5.58
C ARG A 30 13.11 12.24 4.83
N GLY A 31 12.18 13.08 5.29
CA GLY A 31 11.90 14.38 4.70
C GLY A 31 10.83 14.41 3.64
N TYR A 32 10.04 13.35 3.51
CA TYR A 32 8.91 13.33 2.58
C TYR A 32 7.69 14.04 3.14
N SER A 33 6.96 14.75 2.28
CA SER A 33 5.58 15.13 2.54
C SER A 33 4.70 13.91 2.25
N VAL A 34 3.83 13.55 3.19
CA VAL A 34 3.02 12.34 3.09
C VAL A 34 1.55 12.69 3.12
N ASP A 35 0.83 12.23 2.11
CA ASP A 35 -0.62 12.40 1.97
C ASP A 35 -1.28 11.04 1.71
N VAL A 36 -2.59 10.98 1.89
CA VAL A 36 -3.40 9.85 1.46
C VAL A 36 -3.82 10.09 0.01
N GLY A 37 -3.64 9.09 -0.84
CA GLY A 37 -4.06 9.17 -2.23
C GLY A 37 -5.45 8.58 -2.44
N VAL A 38 -6.18 9.13 -3.43
CA VAL A 38 -7.46 8.61 -3.86
C VAL A 38 -7.43 8.44 -5.37
N VAL A 39 -7.80 7.24 -5.85
CA VAL A 39 -7.88 6.92 -7.27
C VAL A 39 -9.34 6.69 -7.62
N GLU A 40 -9.82 7.41 -8.63
CA GLU A 40 -11.16 7.23 -9.17
C GLU A 40 -11.15 6.11 -10.21
N LEU A 41 -12.07 5.16 -10.04
CA LEU A 41 -12.24 4.03 -10.95
C LEU A 41 -13.68 4.01 -11.44
N SER A 42 -13.86 3.86 -12.76
CA SER A 42 -15.18 3.68 -13.36
C SER A 42 -15.38 2.21 -13.71
N GLU A 43 -16.35 1.57 -13.08
CA GLU A 43 -16.70 0.16 -13.36
C GLU A 43 -18.11 0.06 -13.93
N LYS A 44 -18.29 -0.85 -14.91
CA LYS A 44 -19.58 -1.15 -15.48
C LYS A 44 -20.33 -2.14 -14.56
N GLY A 45 -21.45 -1.71 -14.00
CA GLY A 45 -22.30 -2.55 -13.15
C GLY A 45 -23.08 -3.60 -13.95
N ARG A 46 -23.74 -4.51 -13.23
CA ARG A 46 -24.56 -5.59 -13.83
C ARG A 46 -25.75 -5.05 -14.66
N ASP A 47 -26.18 -3.84 -14.36
CA ASP A 47 -27.26 -3.14 -15.08
C ASP A 47 -26.79 -2.40 -16.33
N GLY A 48 -25.50 -2.52 -16.67
CA GLY A 48 -24.89 -1.84 -17.79
C GLY A 48 -24.54 -0.38 -17.54
N LYS A 49 -24.81 0.15 -16.36
CA LYS A 49 -24.45 1.52 -15.98
C LYS A 49 -23.07 1.57 -15.37
N TYR A 50 -22.32 2.63 -15.67
CA TYR A 50 -21.01 2.88 -15.06
C TYR A 50 -21.20 3.44 -13.66
N GLN A 51 -20.51 2.82 -12.69
CA GLN A 51 -20.43 3.31 -11.32
C GLN A 51 -19.02 3.81 -11.04
N ARG A 52 -18.95 4.95 -10.35
CA ARG A 52 -17.68 5.47 -9.87
C ARG A 52 -17.33 4.82 -8.55
N LYS A 53 -16.11 4.29 -8.46
CA LYS A 53 -15.52 3.80 -7.21
C LYS A 53 -14.27 4.60 -6.91
N TYR A 54 -14.01 4.79 -5.62
CA TYR A 54 -12.80 5.44 -5.14
C TYR A 54 -11.96 4.42 -4.40
N LEU A 55 -10.70 4.30 -4.81
CA LEU A 55 -9.72 3.44 -4.16
C LEU A 55 -8.71 4.31 -3.44
N GLU A 56 -8.39 3.97 -2.20
CA GLU A 56 -7.40 4.71 -1.43
C GLU A 56 -6.01 4.13 -1.66
N ILE A 57 -5.02 5.04 -1.68
CA ILE A 57 -3.60 4.70 -1.57
C ILE A 57 -3.16 5.17 -0.20
N ASP A 58 -2.57 4.26 0.58
CA ASP A 58 -2.25 4.54 1.98
C ASP A 58 -1.32 5.74 2.13
N PHE A 59 -0.30 5.82 1.28
CA PHE A 59 0.66 6.93 1.35
C PHE A 59 1.05 7.41 -0.04
N VAL A 60 1.03 8.72 -0.22
CA VAL A 60 1.67 9.39 -1.36
C VAL A 60 2.81 10.22 -0.79
N ALA A 61 4.03 9.81 -1.04
CA ALA A 61 5.23 10.47 -0.52
C ALA A 61 5.86 11.35 -1.59
N ASN A 62 6.00 12.63 -1.30
CA ASN A 62 6.56 13.61 -2.21
C ASN A 62 7.81 14.25 -1.61
N GLN A 63 8.85 14.37 -2.42
CA GLN A 63 10.06 15.11 -2.05
C GLN A 63 10.68 15.71 -3.33
N GLY A 64 10.58 17.02 -3.47
CA GLY A 64 11.02 17.69 -4.69
C GLY A 64 10.28 17.17 -5.91
N ASN A 65 11.02 16.65 -6.89
CA ASN A 65 10.45 16.06 -8.11
C ASN A 65 10.12 14.57 -7.98
N LYS A 66 10.38 13.99 -6.81
CA LYS A 66 10.13 12.57 -6.55
C LYS A 66 8.77 12.35 -5.94
N ARG A 67 8.08 11.33 -6.41
CA ARG A 67 6.80 10.89 -5.85
C ARG A 67 6.75 9.37 -5.80
N TYR A 68 6.28 8.85 -4.68
CA TYR A 68 6.14 7.41 -4.47
C TYR A 68 4.73 7.12 -3.98
N TYR A 69 4.10 6.10 -4.55
CA TYR A 69 2.81 5.59 -4.10
C TYR A 69 3.06 4.32 -3.32
N ILE A 70 2.63 4.28 -2.07
CA ILE A 70 2.95 3.19 -1.15
C ILE A 70 1.66 2.62 -0.56
N GLN A 71 1.50 1.31 -0.67
CA GLN A 71 0.44 0.56 0.02
C GLN A 71 1.08 -0.31 1.08
N SER A 72 0.41 -0.45 2.23
CA SER A 72 0.82 -1.39 3.25
C SER A 72 -0.07 -2.63 3.20
N ALA A 73 0.53 -3.80 3.34
CA ALA A 73 -0.20 -5.07 3.41
C ALA A 73 0.39 -5.92 4.53
N MET A 74 -0.47 -6.50 5.37
CA MET A 74 -0.01 -7.32 6.48
C MET A 74 0.66 -8.60 6.01
N GLU A 75 0.08 -9.25 5.02
CA GLU A 75 0.54 -10.55 4.56
C GLU A 75 0.39 -10.67 3.04
N MET A 76 1.33 -11.40 2.43
CA MET A 76 1.23 -11.80 1.02
C MET A 76 0.53 -13.16 0.87
N ALA A 77 -0.27 -13.58 1.85
CA ALA A 77 -0.77 -14.93 2.00
C ALA A 77 -1.75 -15.38 0.91
N SER A 78 -2.38 -14.46 0.18
CA SER A 78 -3.28 -14.86 -0.90
C SER A 78 -3.08 -13.98 -2.13
N ALA A 79 -3.20 -14.61 -3.31
CA ALA A 79 -3.15 -13.91 -4.59
C ALA A 79 -4.25 -12.84 -4.70
N GLU A 80 -5.38 -13.06 -4.04
CA GLU A 80 -6.52 -12.16 -4.03
C GLU A 80 -6.22 -10.86 -3.26
N LYS A 81 -5.61 -10.97 -2.08
CA LYS A 81 -5.17 -9.80 -1.31
C LYS A 81 -4.16 -8.97 -2.08
N ILE A 82 -3.20 -9.62 -2.70
CA ILE A 82 -2.18 -8.96 -3.52
C ILE A 82 -2.85 -8.20 -4.67
N ARG A 83 -3.83 -8.78 -5.34
CA ARG A 83 -4.57 -8.11 -6.41
C ARG A 83 -5.30 -6.87 -5.91
N GLN A 84 -5.93 -6.94 -4.74
CA GLN A 84 -6.64 -5.82 -4.15
C GLN A 84 -5.70 -4.66 -3.84
N GLU A 85 -4.54 -4.96 -3.22
CA GLU A 85 -3.55 -3.93 -2.91
C GLU A 85 -2.96 -3.31 -4.18
N LYS A 86 -2.72 -4.12 -5.21
CA LYS A 86 -2.22 -3.64 -6.49
C LYS A 86 -3.24 -2.83 -7.27
N LYS A 87 -4.53 -3.10 -7.08
CA LYS A 87 -5.61 -2.46 -7.86
C LYS A 87 -5.56 -0.94 -7.78
N SER A 88 -5.39 -0.38 -6.59
CA SER A 88 -5.26 1.07 -6.42
C SER A 88 -4.04 1.61 -7.15
N LEU A 89 -2.90 0.92 -7.03
CA LEU A 89 -1.66 1.34 -7.66
C LEU A 89 -1.71 1.22 -9.18
N GLN A 90 -2.36 0.18 -9.71
CA GLN A 90 -2.51 -0.04 -11.15
C GLN A 90 -3.36 1.05 -11.82
N ASN A 91 -4.27 1.66 -11.08
CA ASN A 91 -5.17 2.68 -11.60
C ASN A 91 -4.65 4.11 -11.43
N VAL A 92 -3.44 4.28 -10.89
CA VAL A 92 -2.75 5.56 -10.90
C VAL A 92 -2.27 5.84 -12.33
N GLY A 93 -2.65 6.97 -12.89
CA GLY A 93 -2.40 7.27 -14.31
C GLY A 93 -1.02 7.83 -14.64
N ASP A 94 -0.05 7.79 -13.71
CA ASP A 94 1.29 8.31 -13.93
C ASP A 94 2.37 7.21 -13.81
N ASN A 95 3.62 7.59 -14.10
CA ASN A 95 4.76 6.67 -14.12
C ASN A 95 5.63 6.74 -12.85
N PHE A 96 5.16 7.38 -11.80
CA PHE A 96 5.90 7.42 -10.55
C PHE A 96 5.93 6.04 -9.89
N LYS A 97 6.95 5.82 -9.08
CA LYS A 97 7.22 4.54 -8.43
C LYS A 97 6.04 4.09 -7.56
N LYS A 98 5.71 2.82 -7.65
CA LYS A 98 4.64 2.17 -6.90
C LYS A 98 5.21 1.06 -6.06
N ILE A 99 4.90 1.05 -4.77
CA ILE A 99 5.53 0.19 -3.78
C ILE A 99 4.48 -0.44 -2.88
N ILE A 100 4.65 -1.73 -2.58
CA ILE A 100 3.87 -2.42 -1.55
C ILE A 100 4.84 -2.82 -0.44
N VAL A 101 4.55 -2.39 0.79
CA VAL A 101 5.33 -2.77 1.97
C VAL A 101 4.53 -3.81 2.75
N VAL A 102 5.15 -4.97 2.99
CA VAL A 102 4.50 -6.09 3.68
C VAL A 102 5.21 -6.40 4.99
N ARG A 103 4.49 -7.02 5.92
CA ARG A 103 5.05 -7.46 7.19
C ARG A 103 5.93 -8.69 7.05
N ASP A 104 5.64 -9.54 6.07
CA ASP A 104 6.38 -10.77 5.84
C ASP A 104 7.85 -10.53 5.51
N ILE A 105 8.72 -11.44 5.93
CA ILE A 105 10.14 -11.39 5.58
C ILE A 105 10.29 -11.99 4.19
N ILE A 106 10.40 -11.13 3.19
CA ILE A 106 10.54 -11.51 1.79
C ILE A 106 11.70 -10.76 1.16
N LYS A 107 12.23 -11.28 0.06
CA LYS A 107 13.19 -10.53 -0.75
C LYS A 107 12.46 -9.49 -1.60
N PRO A 108 13.01 -8.28 -1.75
CA PRO A 108 12.40 -7.27 -2.62
C PRO A 108 12.29 -7.79 -4.05
N LYS A 109 11.15 -7.52 -4.67
CA LYS A 109 10.90 -7.93 -6.06
C LYS A 109 10.02 -6.91 -6.77
N CYS A 110 10.32 -6.66 -8.04
CA CYS A 110 9.45 -5.92 -8.94
C CYS A 110 8.64 -6.89 -9.79
N ASP A 111 7.37 -6.56 -10.01
CA ASP A 111 6.55 -7.32 -10.94
C ASP A 111 6.65 -6.75 -12.37
N GLU A 112 5.89 -7.35 -13.29
CA GLU A 112 5.87 -6.94 -14.69
C GLU A 112 5.36 -5.51 -14.91
N GLU A 113 4.57 -5.00 -13.97
CA GLU A 113 4.01 -3.65 -14.01
C GLU A 113 4.92 -2.61 -13.32
N GLY A 114 6.06 -3.04 -12.80
CA GLY A 114 7.00 -2.17 -12.10
C GLY A 114 6.64 -1.87 -10.66
N ILE A 115 5.70 -2.62 -10.08
CA ILE A 115 5.35 -2.48 -8.67
C ILE A 115 6.37 -3.23 -7.83
N LEU A 116 7.06 -2.50 -6.96
CA LEU A 116 8.06 -3.06 -6.04
C LEU A 116 7.38 -3.53 -4.77
N THR A 117 7.62 -4.78 -4.39
CA THR A 117 7.16 -5.32 -3.10
C THR A 117 8.37 -5.58 -2.22
N MET A 118 8.34 -5.09 -0.98
CA MET A 118 9.42 -5.27 -0.02
C MET A 118 8.87 -5.49 1.38
N SER A 119 9.69 -6.06 2.27
CA SER A 119 9.33 -6.19 3.67
C SER A 119 9.45 -4.85 4.39
N ILE A 120 8.71 -4.70 5.48
CA ILE A 120 8.82 -3.53 6.36
C ILE A 120 10.24 -3.40 6.92
N TYR A 121 10.94 -4.51 7.14
CA TYR A 121 12.31 -4.50 7.67
C TYR A 121 13.28 -3.91 6.65
N ASP A 122 13.19 -4.30 5.39
CA ASP A 122 14.01 -3.71 4.33
C ASP A 122 13.71 -2.21 4.16
N PHE A 123 12.45 -1.85 4.24
CA PHE A 123 12.04 -0.46 4.18
C PHE A 123 12.68 0.37 5.30
N LEU A 124 12.67 -0.13 6.54
CA LEU A 124 13.21 0.59 7.70
C LEU A 124 14.74 0.62 7.73
N GLU A 125 15.38 -0.48 7.34
CA GLU A 125 16.85 -0.60 7.42
C GLU A 125 17.59 0.16 6.33
N HIS A 126 16.96 0.34 5.17
CA HIS A 126 17.60 0.95 3.99
C HIS A 126 16.89 2.23 3.60
N THR A 127 17.54 3.37 3.85
CA THR A 127 16.94 4.68 3.53
C THR A 127 16.72 4.89 2.03
N GLU A 128 17.46 4.17 1.19
CA GLU A 128 17.36 4.18 -0.26
C GLU A 128 16.35 3.18 -0.83
N SER A 129 15.64 2.45 0.03
CA SER A 129 14.78 1.33 -0.40
C SER A 129 13.69 1.72 -1.39
N LEU A 130 13.17 2.94 -1.32
CA LEU A 130 12.15 3.40 -2.26
C LEU A 130 12.65 3.49 -3.70
N ASP A 131 13.95 3.57 -3.90
CA ASP A 131 14.59 3.69 -5.21
C ASP A 131 15.09 2.35 -5.79
N TRP A 132 14.78 1.26 -5.12
CA TRP A 132 15.21 -0.08 -5.55
C TRP A 132 14.57 -0.58 -6.85
#